data_7b02bacf4e76b8f41bf7b33c92634632
#
_entry.id   7b02bacf4e76b8f41bf7b33c92634632
#
_cell.length_a   1.000
_cell.length_b   1.000
_cell.length_c   1.000
_cell.angle_alpha   90.00
_cell.angle_beta   90.00
_cell.angle_gamma   90.00
#
_symmetry.space_group_name_H-M   'P 1'
#
loop_
_entity.id
_entity.type
_entity.pdbx_description
1 polymer ?
#
loop_
_entity_poly.entity_id
_entity_poly.type
_entity_poly.pdbx_seq_one_letter_code
_entity_poly.pdbx_strand_id
1 'polypeptide(L)'
;MITPTVSFSYAPDFGASHYGYWDTYQKTDADGNVSLVSYSPYQNALYGVPGKGKSGNISFTLGNNLEMKWRDKNDSLKKVSLIDAFDVSMSYNTAAKVRPWSDMNINLRLKWWKNYTFNMNAVFATYAYEMDENGNVYVGNHTEWGKGRFGRFQGMSQNFSFTLNPEKLKKLFGGGSDEDDKDKNKRKDDDDEGMDTDIESNVDDSMEKGKTGAKKSGGGKTKTDSDGYMAFKMPWSLTFGYGVTMREDTRREKFNEKSMRYPYKFTQNLNMSGNVRISDGWNISFSSGYDFDNHKLSMTTASLARDLHCFNMSCSVVLAPYTSYNFTFRCNAATLTDALKYDKRSGYSNAVQWY
;
A
#
# COMPACT_ATOMS: atom_id res chain seq x y z
N MET A 1 20.58 -15.91 3.01
CA MET A 1 20.51 -16.07 4.48
C MET A 1 19.09 -16.50 4.81
N ILE A 2 18.93 -17.50 5.69
CA ILE A 2 17.62 -18.00 6.13
C ILE A 2 17.44 -17.57 7.58
N THR A 3 16.35 -16.90 7.87
CA THR A 3 16.04 -16.34 9.20
C THR A 3 14.66 -16.83 9.66
N PRO A 4 14.60 -17.94 10.41
CA PRO A 4 13.35 -18.37 11.02
C PRO A 4 13.04 -17.48 12.24
N THR A 5 11.78 -17.08 12.36
CA THR A 5 11.27 -16.35 13.52
C THR A 5 10.00 -17.02 14.03
N VAL A 6 9.96 -17.25 15.33
CA VAL A 6 8.76 -17.73 16.02
C VAL A 6 8.40 -16.74 17.09
N SER A 7 7.16 -16.26 17.06
CA SER A 7 6.62 -15.35 18.08
C SER A 7 5.41 -15.95 18.75
N PHE A 8 5.27 -15.69 20.03
CA PHE A 8 4.14 -16.11 20.84
C PHE A 8 3.50 -14.90 21.51
N SER A 9 2.20 -14.78 21.39
CA SER A 9 1.40 -13.80 22.10
C SER A 9 0.25 -14.51 22.82
N TYR A 10 -0.01 -14.08 24.04
CA TYR A 10 -1.09 -14.63 24.86
C TYR A 10 -1.71 -13.52 25.68
N ALA A 11 -3.05 -13.49 25.70
CA ALA A 11 -3.81 -12.68 26.63
C ALA A 11 -4.87 -13.55 27.30
N PRO A 12 -4.94 -13.52 28.65
CA PRO A 12 -5.98 -14.23 29.38
C PRO A 12 -7.35 -13.61 29.11
N ASP A 13 -8.40 -14.31 29.53
CA ASP A 13 -9.76 -13.77 29.46
C ASP A 13 -9.98 -12.73 30.53
N PHE A 14 -9.76 -11.46 30.20
CA PHE A 14 -10.05 -10.36 31.13
C PHE A 14 -11.56 -10.14 31.39
N GLY A 15 -12.41 -10.85 30.65
CA GLY A 15 -13.85 -10.91 30.96
C GLY A 15 -14.20 -11.77 32.18
N ALA A 16 -13.23 -12.55 32.66
CA ALA A 16 -13.44 -13.37 33.86
C ALA A 16 -13.62 -12.50 35.13
N SER A 17 -14.57 -12.85 35.98
CA SER A 17 -14.98 -12.04 37.13
C SER A 17 -13.85 -11.72 38.11
N HIS A 18 -12.87 -12.60 38.26
CA HIS A 18 -11.73 -12.40 39.17
C HIS A 18 -10.81 -11.24 38.79
N TYR A 19 -10.84 -10.77 37.53
CA TYR A 19 -10.07 -9.59 37.09
C TYR A 19 -10.79 -8.26 37.39
N GLY A 20 -12.11 -8.27 37.59
CA GLY A 20 -12.89 -7.08 37.92
C GLY A 20 -13.02 -6.03 36.81
N TYR A 21 -12.61 -6.33 35.58
CA TYR A 21 -12.75 -5.41 34.46
C TYR A 21 -14.14 -5.40 33.85
N TRP A 22 -14.89 -6.47 34.02
CA TRP A 22 -16.21 -6.65 33.45
C TRP A 22 -17.20 -7.17 34.46
N ASP A 23 -18.42 -6.63 34.36
CA ASP A 23 -19.54 -7.05 35.20
C ASP A 23 -20.79 -7.22 34.33
N THR A 24 -21.85 -7.80 34.92
CA THR A 24 -23.11 -8.06 34.21
C THR A 24 -24.29 -7.59 35.04
N TYR A 25 -25.27 -6.99 34.40
CA TYR A 25 -26.56 -6.68 35.02
C TYR A 25 -27.72 -7.24 34.20
N GLN A 26 -28.83 -7.48 34.86
CA GLN A 26 -30.07 -7.91 34.20
C GLN A 26 -30.79 -6.69 33.63
N LYS A 27 -31.13 -6.75 32.36
CA LYS A 27 -31.99 -5.77 31.68
C LYS A 27 -33.28 -6.47 31.27
N THR A 28 -34.43 -5.93 31.68
CA THR A 28 -35.74 -6.36 31.20
C THR A 28 -36.18 -5.42 30.11
N ASP A 29 -36.60 -5.94 28.94
CA ASP A 29 -37.17 -5.16 27.87
C ASP A 29 -38.68 -4.88 28.07
N ALA A 30 -39.28 -4.12 27.13
CA ALA A 30 -40.69 -3.77 27.20
C ALA A 30 -41.65 -4.98 27.15
N ASP A 31 -41.18 -6.11 26.61
CA ASP A 31 -41.95 -7.35 26.44
C ASP A 31 -41.75 -8.30 27.62
N GLY A 32 -41.01 -7.87 28.69
CA GLY A 32 -40.77 -8.65 29.90
C GLY A 32 -39.64 -9.67 29.77
N ASN A 33 -38.88 -9.71 28.64
CA ASN A 33 -37.76 -10.62 28.49
C ASN A 33 -36.55 -10.10 29.26
N VAL A 34 -35.94 -10.99 30.07
CA VAL A 34 -34.74 -10.66 30.83
C VAL A 34 -33.51 -11.05 30.06
N SER A 35 -32.63 -10.10 29.81
CA SER A 35 -31.32 -10.31 29.16
C SER A 35 -30.18 -9.87 30.09
N LEU A 36 -29.07 -10.60 30.05
CA LEU A 36 -27.86 -10.24 30.78
C LEU A 36 -27.01 -9.31 29.87
N VAL A 37 -26.82 -8.08 30.33
CA VAL A 37 -25.98 -7.09 29.63
C VAL A 37 -24.65 -6.99 30.35
N SER A 38 -23.60 -7.17 29.59
CA SER A 38 -22.25 -7.05 30.10
C SER A 38 -21.73 -5.62 29.91
N TYR A 39 -21.17 -5.06 30.94
CA TYR A 39 -20.60 -3.71 30.92
C TYR A 39 -19.25 -3.69 31.62
N SER A 40 -18.48 -2.64 31.41
CA SER A 40 -17.26 -2.39 32.17
C SER A 40 -17.36 -1.07 32.92
N PRO A 41 -17.03 -1.05 34.22
CA PRO A 41 -16.91 0.20 34.98
C PRO A 41 -15.86 1.16 34.41
N TYR A 42 -14.90 0.64 33.62
CA TYR A 42 -13.78 1.37 33.04
C TYR A 42 -14.01 1.77 31.60
N GLN A 43 -15.24 1.69 31.07
CA GLN A 43 -15.52 1.95 29.64
C GLN A 43 -15.06 3.33 29.16
N ASN A 44 -15.09 4.32 30.06
CA ASN A 44 -14.67 5.69 29.81
C ASN A 44 -13.28 6.02 30.41
N ALA A 45 -12.51 5.00 30.81
CA ALA A 45 -11.18 5.21 31.36
C ALA A 45 -10.18 5.63 30.26
N LEU A 46 -9.14 6.34 30.66
CA LEU A 46 -8.12 6.90 29.75
C LEU A 46 -7.45 5.84 28.84
N TYR A 47 -7.28 4.63 29.32
CA TYR A 47 -6.64 3.54 28.58
C TYR A 47 -7.63 2.51 28.01
N GLY A 48 -8.92 2.78 28.08
CA GLY A 48 -9.96 1.85 27.64
C GLY A 48 -10.09 0.61 28.53
N VAL A 49 -10.72 -0.43 28.01
CA VAL A 49 -11.01 -1.67 28.71
C VAL A 49 -10.35 -2.84 28.00
N PRO A 50 -9.67 -3.76 28.71
CA PRO A 50 -9.13 -4.94 28.07
C PRO A 50 -10.23 -5.82 27.48
N GLY A 51 -9.94 -6.45 26.35
CA GLY A 51 -10.90 -7.28 25.61
C GLY A 51 -11.35 -8.50 26.41
N LYS A 52 -12.60 -8.90 26.19
CA LYS A 52 -13.10 -10.17 26.69
C LYS A 52 -12.61 -11.31 25.80
N GLY A 53 -12.46 -12.46 26.41
CA GLY A 53 -12.08 -13.69 25.75
C GLY A 53 -10.58 -13.93 25.78
N LYS A 54 -10.24 -15.17 25.89
CA LYS A 54 -8.87 -15.67 25.81
C LYS A 54 -8.36 -15.51 24.37
N SER A 55 -7.18 -14.96 24.20
CA SER A 55 -6.50 -14.93 22.91
C SER A 55 -5.10 -15.49 23.03
N GLY A 56 -4.64 -16.14 21.98
CA GLY A 56 -3.29 -16.68 21.93
C GLY A 56 -2.90 -16.97 20.49
N ASN A 57 -1.72 -16.55 20.09
CA ASN A 57 -1.24 -16.73 18.73
C ASN A 57 0.23 -17.12 18.72
N ILE A 58 0.57 -18.16 17.96
CA ILE A 58 1.94 -18.54 17.65
C ILE A 58 2.14 -18.22 16.18
N SER A 59 3.04 -17.29 15.86
CA SER A 59 3.35 -16.92 14.49
C SER A 59 4.69 -17.51 14.08
N PHE A 60 4.72 -18.09 12.90
CA PHE A 60 5.91 -18.65 12.26
C PHE A 60 6.20 -17.82 11.03
N THR A 61 7.42 -17.30 10.94
CA THR A 61 7.89 -16.58 9.75
C THR A 61 9.24 -17.11 9.36
N LEU A 62 9.41 -17.42 8.08
CA LEU A 62 10.67 -17.83 7.50
C LEU A 62 11.07 -16.79 6.46
N GLY A 63 12.01 -15.95 6.82
CA GLY A 63 12.60 -14.97 5.93
C GLY A 63 13.83 -15.54 5.24
N ASN A 64 13.98 -15.30 3.95
CA ASN A 64 15.14 -15.68 3.18
C ASN A 64 15.53 -14.59 2.19
N ASN A 65 16.80 -14.25 2.15
CA ASN A 65 17.38 -13.41 1.11
C ASN A 65 18.56 -14.15 0.46
N LEU A 66 18.70 -13.97 -0.85
CA LEU A 66 19.77 -14.59 -1.62
C LEU A 66 20.57 -13.51 -2.34
N GLU A 67 21.80 -13.35 -1.92
CA GLU A 67 22.76 -12.43 -2.50
C GLU A 67 23.90 -13.20 -3.18
N MET A 68 24.27 -12.72 -4.35
CA MET A 68 25.42 -13.23 -5.09
C MET A 68 26.52 -12.18 -5.10
N LYS A 69 27.73 -12.61 -4.79
CA LYS A 69 28.94 -11.80 -4.95
C LYS A 69 29.71 -12.34 -6.14
N TRP A 70 30.06 -11.51 -7.07
CA TRP A 70 30.88 -11.88 -8.20
C TRP A 70 32.03 -10.87 -8.39
N ARG A 71 33.13 -11.35 -8.95
CA ARG A 71 34.29 -10.55 -9.22
C ARG A 71 34.28 -10.15 -10.68
N ASP A 72 34.32 -8.86 -10.93
CA ASP A 72 34.35 -8.31 -12.29
C ASP A 72 35.76 -8.44 -12.90
N LYS A 73 35.88 -8.27 -14.21
CA LYS A 73 37.16 -8.32 -14.95
C LYS A 73 38.23 -7.37 -14.39
N ASN A 74 37.82 -6.33 -13.67
CA ASN A 74 38.70 -5.35 -13.03
C ASN A 74 38.99 -5.68 -11.54
N ASP A 75 38.81 -6.94 -11.12
CA ASP A 75 39.03 -7.46 -9.75
C ASP A 75 38.18 -6.76 -8.66
N SER A 76 37.15 -6.03 -9.05
CA SER A 76 36.19 -5.41 -8.12
C SER A 76 35.09 -6.39 -7.74
N LEU A 77 34.83 -6.52 -6.42
CA LEU A 77 33.73 -7.32 -5.91
C LEU A 77 32.41 -6.58 -6.12
N LYS A 78 31.53 -7.14 -6.94
CA LYS A 78 30.17 -6.66 -7.12
C LYS A 78 29.20 -7.58 -6.38
N LYS A 79 28.29 -6.98 -5.60
CA LYS A 79 27.24 -7.66 -4.86
C LYS A 79 25.90 -7.43 -5.59
N VAL A 80 25.20 -8.51 -5.89
CA VAL A 80 23.89 -8.48 -6.51
C VAL A 80 22.92 -9.29 -5.67
N SER A 81 21.80 -8.70 -5.29
CA SER A 81 20.69 -9.41 -4.67
C SER A 81 19.89 -10.13 -5.76
N LEU A 82 19.85 -11.44 -5.73
CA LEU A 82 19.03 -12.27 -6.63
C LEU A 82 17.60 -12.35 -6.12
N ILE A 83 17.44 -12.61 -4.82
CA ILE A 83 16.18 -12.60 -4.11
C ILE A 83 16.35 -11.61 -2.96
N ASP A 84 15.67 -10.48 -3.05
CA ASP A 84 15.73 -9.43 -2.05
C ASP A 84 15.00 -9.84 -0.77
N ALA A 85 13.82 -10.41 -0.92
CA ALA A 85 13.07 -11.04 0.16
C ALA A 85 12.25 -12.23 -0.36
N PHE A 86 12.24 -13.30 0.39
CA PHE A 86 11.34 -14.43 0.24
C PHE A 86 10.84 -14.81 1.61
N ASP A 87 9.61 -14.42 1.93
CA ASP A 87 9.05 -14.60 3.25
C ASP A 87 7.86 -15.57 3.18
N VAL A 88 7.85 -16.53 4.08
CA VAL A 88 6.73 -17.43 4.29
C VAL A 88 6.22 -17.22 5.71
N SER A 89 4.95 -16.91 5.85
CA SER A 89 4.35 -16.66 7.17
C SER A 89 3.06 -17.44 7.36
N MET A 90 2.87 -17.91 8.58
CA MET A 90 1.69 -18.64 9.02
C MET A 90 1.55 -18.51 10.52
N SER A 91 0.33 -18.64 11.04
CA SER A 91 0.08 -18.57 12.47
C SER A 91 -0.88 -19.65 12.95
N TYR A 92 -0.77 -19.96 14.25
CA TYR A 92 -1.62 -20.88 14.96
C TYR A 92 -2.30 -20.16 16.11
N ASN A 93 -3.63 -20.09 16.08
CA ASN A 93 -4.44 -19.50 17.14
C ASN A 93 -4.74 -20.54 18.23
N THR A 94 -4.10 -20.42 19.39
CA THR A 94 -4.25 -21.37 20.50
C THR A 94 -5.60 -21.27 21.20
N ALA A 95 -6.34 -20.19 21.00
CA ALA A 95 -7.66 -19.95 21.57
C ALA A 95 -8.81 -20.42 20.67
N ALA A 96 -8.54 -20.64 19.40
CA ALA A 96 -9.54 -21.09 18.44
C ALA A 96 -9.90 -22.55 18.68
N LYS A 97 -11.20 -22.83 18.81
CA LYS A 97 -11.72 -24.20 18.93
C LYS A 97 -11.83 -24.90 17.57
N VAL A 98 -11.97 -24.15 16.52
CA VAL A 98 -12.16 -24.63 15.15
C VAL A 98 -11.20 -23.89 14.24
N ARG A 99 -10.51 -24.58 13.37
CA ARG A 99 -9.58 -24.04 12.37
C ARG A 99 -8.51 -23.12 12.99
N PRO A 100 -7.62 -23.66 13.86
CA PRO A 100 -6.62 -22.86 14.55
C PRO A 100 -5.50 -22.32 13.65
N TRP A 101 -5.23 -22.95 12.51
CA TRP A 101 -4.20 -22.53 11.57
C TRP A 101 -4.68 -21.40 10.66
N SER A 102 -3.89 -20.38 10.48
CA SER A 102 -4.13 -19.35 9.46
C SER A 102 -3.78 -19.86 8.06
N ASP A 103 -4.17 -19.13 7.05
CA ASP A 103 -3.65 -19.32 5.70
C ASP A 103 -2.16 -19.00 5.67
N MET A 104 -1.43 -19.67 4.77
CA MET A 104 0.00 -19.44 4.55
C MET A 104 0.19 -18.36 3.50
N ASN A 105 0.91 -17.31 3.86
CA ASN A 105 1.26 -16.21 3.00
C ASN A 105 2.71 -16.34 2.54
N ILE A 106 2.93 -16.18 1.24
CA ILE A 106 4.25 -16.21 0.62
C ILE A 106 4.46 -14.88 -0.09
N ASN A 107 5.51 -14.16 0.30
CA ASN A 107 5.92 -12.91 -0.30
C ASN A 107 7.27 -13.12 -0.99
N LEU A 108 7.35 -12.75 -2.25
CA LEU A 108 8.58 -12.79 -3.03
C LEU A 108 8.86 -11.41 -3.60
N ARG A 109 10.05 -10.88 -3.31
CA ARG A 109 10.55 -9.64 -3.87
C ARG A 109 11.87 -9.88 -4.58
N LEU A 110 11.89 -9.56 -5.88
CA LEU A 110 13.06 -9.66 -6.72
C LEU A 110 13.47 -8.27 -7.18
N LYS A 111 14.74 -7.93 -7.03
CA LYS A 111 15.36 -6.74 -7.62
C LYS A 111 16.20 -7.16 -8.82
N TRP A 112 15.66 -7.01 -10.03
CA TRP A 112 16.37 -7.43 -11.24
C TRP A 112 17.36 -6.41 -11.77
N TRP A 113 17.09 -5.11 -11.54
CA TRP A 113 17.97 -3.98 -11.85
C TRP A 113 17.81 -2.88 -10.81
N LYS A 114 18.73 -1.91 -10.78
CA LYS A 114 18.71 -0.78 -9.83
C LYS A 114 17.35 -0.04 -9.76
N ASN A 115 16.46 -0.24 -10.73
CA ASN A 115 15.19 0.49 -10.86
C ASN A 115 13.98 -0.42 -11.09
N TYR A 116 14.14 -1.72 -10.92
CA TYR A 116 13.10 -2.68 -11.22
C TYR A 116 12.88 -3.64 -10.07
N THR A 117 11.72 -3.54 -9.46
CA THR A 117 11.32 -4.42 -8.36
C THR A 117 10.07 -5.20 -8.78
N PHE A 118 10.16 -6.50 -8.69
CA PHE A 118 9.04 -7.41 -8.88
C PHE A 118 8.58 -7.91 -7.52
N ASN A 119 7.32 -7.65 -7.18
CA ASN A 119 6.69 -8.13 -5.96
C ASN A 119 5.58 -9.13 -6.30
N MET A 120 5.59 -10.26 -5.64
CA MET A 120 4.57 -11.30 -5.77
C MET A 120 4.12 -11.73 -4.38
N ASN A 121 2.83 -11.68 -4.14
CA ASN A 121 2.20 -12.23 -2.94
C ASN A 121 1.31 -13.39 -3.34
N ALA A 122 1.46 -14.53 -2.69
CA ALA A 122 0.63 -15.71 -2.90
C ALA A 122 0.04 -16.18 -1.57
N VAL A 123 -1.20 -16.62 -1.59
CA VAL A 123 -1.93 -17.13 -0.42
C VAL A 123 -2.35 -18.57 -0.67
N PHE A 124 -2.01 -19.42 0.29
CA PHE A 124 -2.39 -20.83 0.30
C PHE A 124 -3.27 -21.09 1.52
N ALA A 125 -4.52 -21.46 1.27
CA ALA A 125 -5.43 -21.85 2.33
C ALA A 125 -5.02 -23.19 2.95
N THR A 126 -5.06 -23.23 4.28
CA THR A 126 -4.73 -24.40 5.06
C THR A 126 -5.85 -25.43 5.05
N TYR A 127 -7.10 -24.98 4.96
CA TYR A 127 -8.27 -25.84 5.05
C TYR A 127 -8.90 -26.12 3.70
N ALA A 128 -9.35 -27.36 3.53
CA ALA A 128 -10.03 -27.84 2.33
C ALA A 128 -11.49 -27.35 2.29
N TYR A 129 -12.04 -27.29 1.07
CA TYR A 129 -13.48 -27.13 0.92
C TYR A 129 -14.19 -28.42 1.24
N GLU A 130 -15.37 -28.30 1.84
CA GLU A 130 -16.33 -29.35 2.12
C GLU A 130 -17.71 -28.94 1.61
N MET A 131 -18.58 -29.91 1.41
CA MET A 131 -19.93 -29.68 0.94
C MET A 131 -20.91 -30.22 1.98
N ASP A 132 -21.94 -29.47 2.30
CA ASP A 132 -23.03 -29.94 3.17
C ASP A 132 -24.05 -30.79 2.39
N GLU A 133 -24.99 -31.39 3.09
CA GLU A 133 -26.06 -32.20 2.52
C GLU A 133 -26.96 -31.41 1.53
N ASN A 134 -26.98 -30.09 1.63
CA ASN A 134 -27.73 -29.20 0.76
C ASN A 134 -26.91 -28.73 -0.46
N GLY A 135 -25.70 -29.23 -0.61
CA GLY A 135 -24.78 -28.86 -1.70
C GLY A 135 -24.14 -27.47 -1.53
N ASN A 136 -24.16 -26.88 -0.32
CA ASN A 136 -23.44 -25.64 -0.09
C ASN A 136 -21.97 -25.91 0.20
N VAL A 137 -21.10 -25.16 -0.47
CA VAL A 137 -19.66 -25.27 -0.30
C VAL A 137 -19.22 -24.33 0.85
N TYR A 138 -18.48 -24.89 1.78
CA TYR A 138 -17.91 -24.15 2.89
C TYR A 138 -16.46 -24.57 3.13
N VAL A 139 -15.71 -23.79 3.89
CA VAL A 139 -14.37 -24.15 4.33
C VAL A 139 -14.51 -25.14 5.48
N GLY A 140 -14.05 -26.37 5.26
CA GLY A 140 -14.13 -27.44 6.24
C GLY A 140 -13.11 -27.32 7.38
N ASN A 141 -13.08 -28.34 8.22
CA ASN A 141 -12.17 -28.42 9.36
C ASN A 141 -10.92 -29.26 9.06
N HIS A 142 -10.94 -29.99 7.97
CA HIS A 142 -9.81 -30.83 7.56
C HIS A 142 -8.77 -29.98 6.83
N THR A 143 -7.52 -30.14 7.25
CA THR A 143 -6.40 -29.45 6.58
C THR A 143 -6.06 -30.12 5.26
N GLU A 144 -5.59 -29.35 4.29
CA GLU A 144 -5.05 -29.88 3.03
C GLU A 144 -3.86 -30.81 3.28
N TRP A 145 -3.09 -30.55 4.35
CA TRP A 145 -1.97 -31.40 4.75
C TRP A 145 -2.40 -32.81 5.14
N GLY A 146 -3.54 -32.96 5.81
CA GLY A 146 -4.12 -34.25 6.12
C GLY A 146 -4.46 -35.09 4.87
N LYS A 147 -4.60 -34.42 3.71
CA LYS A 147 -4.81 -35.04 2.40
C LYS A 147 -3.50 -35.17 1.59
N GLY A 148 -2.34 -34.92 2.21
CA GLY A 148 -1.03 -34.97 1.57
C GLY A 148 -0.75 -33.82 0.59
N ARG A 149 -1.46 -32.69 0.70
CA ARG A 149 -1.30 -31.51 -0.16
C ARG A 149 -0.64 -30.38 0.63
N PHE A 150 0.16 -29.54 -0.05
CA PHE A 150 0.84 -28.40 0.56
C PHE A 150 -0.13 -27.34 1.09
N GLY A 151 -1.23 -27.12 0.40
CA GLY A 151 -2.25 -26.13 0.69
C GLY A 151 -3.13 -25.92 -0.54
N ARG A 152 -4.24 -25.23 -0.36
CA ARG A 152 -5.13 -24.83 -1.44
C ARG A 152 -4.76 -23.41 -1.88
N PHE A 153 -4.24 -23.29 -3.10
CA PHE A 153 -3.90 -21.98 -3.64
C PHE A 153 -5.17 -21.13 -3.77
N GLN A 154 -5.24 -20.02 -3.05
CA GLN A 154 -6.38 -19.10 -3.08
C GLN A 154 -6.20 -17.99 -4.11
N GLY A 155 -4.96 -17.59 -4.34
CA GLY A 155 -4.66 -16.56 -5.29
C GLY A 155 -3.27 -15.98 -5.11
N MET A 156 -2.90 -15.16 -6.09
CA MET A 156 -1.67 -14.38 -6.04
C MET A 156 -1.92 -12.99 -6.61
N SER A 157 -1.13 -12.04 -6.16
CA SER A 157 -1.04 -10.71 -6.75
C SER A 157 0.40 -10.41 -7.14
N GLN A 158 0.56 -9.78 -8.29
CA GLN A 158 1.85 -9.32 -8.80
C GLN A 158 1.71 -7.84 -9.11
N ASN A 159 2.66 -7.06 -8.66
CA ASN A 159 2.76 -5.65 -8.98
C ASN A 159 4.09 -5.34 -9.61
N PHE A 160 4.01 -4.66 -10.71
CA PHE A 160 5.13 -4.19 -11.48
C PHE A 160 5.08 -2.67 -11.55
N SER A 161 6.11 -1.99 -11.10
CA SER A 161 6.18 -0.54 -11.20
C SER A 161 7.43 -0.09 -11.93
N PHE A 162 7.26 0.91 -12.78
CA PHE A 162 8.33 1.50 -13.54
C PHE A 162 8.20 3.03 -13.55
N THR A 163 9.28 3.72 -13.17
CA THR A 163 9.32 5.19 -13.15
C THR A 163 10.22 5.71 -14.23
N LEU A 164 9.66 6.54 -15.10
CA LEU A 164 10.37 7.31 -16.12
C LEU A 164 10.69 8.71 -15.59
N ASN A 165 11.90 9.16 -15.86
CA ASN A 165 12.34 10.53 -15.67
C ASN A 165 13.22 10.97 -16.84
N PRO A 166 13.56 12.27 -17.01
CA PRO A 166 14.34 12.75 -18.14
C PRO A 166 15.68 12.06 -18.30
N GLU A 167 16.34 11.70 -17.22
CA GLU A 167 17.65 11.02 -17.24
C GLU A 167 17.53 9.57 -17.72
N LYS A 168 16.50 8.86 -17.26
CA LYS A 168 16.23 7.50 -17.71
C LYS A 168 15.80 7.46 -19.18
N LEU A 169 15.01 8.46 -19.60
CA LEU A 169 14.58 8.56 -20.98
C LEU A 169 15.77 8.78 -21.93
N LYS A 170 16.71 9.66 -21.57
CA LYS A 170 17.94 9.86 -22.32
C LYS A 170 18.79 8.59 -22.42
N LYS A 171 18.89 7.80 -21.35
CA LYS A 171 19.60 6.51 -21.37
C LYS A 171 18.90 5.45 -22.21
N LEU A 172 17.57 5.51 -22.33
CA LEU A 172 16.77 4.52 -23.07
C LEU A 172 16.75 4.80 -24.58
N PHE A 173 16.71 6.08 -24.98
CA PHE A 173 16.56 6.53 -26.37
C PHE A 173 17.79 7.27 -26.92
N GLY A 174 18.68 7.72 -26.05
CA GLY A 174 19.95 8.31 -26.46
C GLY A 174 20.96 7.19 -26.73
N GLY A 175 21.15 6.83 -27.98
CA GLY A 175 22.18 5.92 -28.41
C GLY A 175 23.53 6.34 -27.84
N GLY A 176 24.30 5.36 -27.33
CA GLY A 176 25.52 5.57 -26.59
C GLY A 176 26.54 6.49 -27.26
N SER A 177 26.99 7.43 -26.49
CA SER A 177 28.34 7.93 -26.52
C SER A 177 28.78 7.98 -25.05
N ASP A 178 29.57 6.98 -24.69
CA ASP A 178 30.42 7.03 -23.52
C ASP A 178 31.44 8.16 -23.75
N GLU A 179 31.15 9.32 -23.25
CA GLU A 179 32.18 10.31 -22.99
C GLU A 179 32.44 10.33 -21.48
N ASP A 180 33.62 9.80 -21.18
CA ASP A 180 34.32 9.91 -19.91
C ASP A 180 34.22 11.32 -19.32
N ASP A 181 33.43 11.47 -18.27
CA ASP A 181 33.68 12.52 -17.30
C ASP A 181 34.32 11.86 -16.05
N LYS A 182 35.66 11.75 -16.15
CA LYS A 182 36.53 11.63 -15.00
C LYS A 182 36.44 12.95 -14.25
N ASP A 183 35.64 13.00 -13.23
CA ASP A 183 35.89 13.92 -12.13
C ASP A 183 35.76 13.21 -10.80
N LYS A 184 36.97 13.03 -10.26
CA LYS A 184 37.24 12.52 -8.92
C LYS A 184 36.65 13.50 -7.91
N ASN A 185 35.65 13.07 -7.15
CA ASN A 185 35.67 13.47 -5.74
C ASN A 185 34.96 12.42 -4.88
N LYS A 186 35.79 11.78 -4.07
CA LYS A 186 35.38 10.92 -2.97
C LYS A 186 34.51 11.72 -2.00
N ARG A 187 33.29 11.25 -1.76
CA ARG A 187 32.73 11.21 -0.40
C ARG A 187 31.81 10.00 -0.32
N LYS A 188 32.18 9.12 0.57
CA LYS A 188 31.33 8.08 1.14
C LYS A 188 30.20 8.79 1.86
N ASP A 189 28.98 8.47 1.55
CA ASP A 189 27.90 8.41 2.52
C ASP A 189 26.95 7.31 2.02
N ASP A 190 27.00 6.23 2.77
CA ASP A 190 26.04 5.15 2.73
C ASP A 190 24.73 5.69 3.31
N ASP A 191 23.74 5.93 2.48
CA ASP A 191 22.35 6.01 2.91
C ASP A 191 21.49 5.31 1.86
N ASP A 192 21.31 4.02 2.09
CA ASP A 192 20.38 3.14 1.41
C ASP A 192 18.98 3.36 2.02
N GLU A 193 18.33 4.47 1.67
CA GLU A 193 16.91 4.64 1.97
C GLU A 193 16.11 3.80 0.98
N GLY A 194 15.74 2.62 1.45
CA GLY A 194 14.72 1.78 0.84
C GLY A 194 13.42 2.55 0.72
N MET A 195 13.03 2.89 -0.50
CA MET A 195 11.75 3.48 -0.81
C MET A 195 10.68 2.40 -0.63
N ASP A 196 10.13 2.36 0.57
CA ASP A 196 8.92 1.61 0.92
C ASP A 196 7.78 2.16 0.06
N THR A 197 7.34 1.37 -0.91
CA THR A 197 6.15 1.69 -1.70
C THR A 197 4.92 1.08 -1.03
N ASP A 198 4.59 1.57 0.15
CA ASP A 198 3.24 1.45 0.66
C ASP A 198 2.37 2.45 -0.09
N ILE A 199 1.67 1.95 -1.10
CA ILE A 199 0.54 2.66 -1.70
C ILE A 199 -0.65 2.47 -0.75
N GLU A 200 -0.56 3.02 0.44
CA GLU A 200 -1.73 3.40 1.19
C GLU A 200 -2.21 4.76 0.69
N SER A 201 -3.48 4.78 0.35
CA SER A 201 -4.25 5.95 -0.02
C SER A 201 -4.18 7.05 1.05
N ASN A 202 -3.14 7.88 1.03
CA ASN A 202 -3.09 9.10 1.79
C ASN A 202 -3.68 10.24 0.96
N VAL A 203 -4.99 10.22 0.84
CA VAL A 203 -5.77 11.42 0.65
C VAL A 203 -6.10 11.90 2.06
N ASP A 204 -5.52 13.02 2.45
CA ASP A 204 -5.92 13.79 3.64
C ASP A 204 -4.96 13.77 4.85
N ASP A 205 -3.69 14.14 4.69
CA ASP A 205 -2.96 14.65 5.87
C ASP A 205 -1.76 15.60 5.56
N SER A 206 -1.81 16.37 4.49
CA SER A 206 -0.76 17.35 4.22
C SER A 206 -1.08 18.78 4.68
N MET A 207 -2.02 18.95 5.63
CA MET A 207 -2.42 20.28 6.11
C MET A 207 -1.97 20.66 7.52
N GLU A 208 -1.15 19.87 8.18
CA GLU A 208 -0.66 20.33 9.50
C GLU A 208 0.77 19.86 9.79
N LYS A 209 1.76 20.66 9.38
CA LYS A 209 2.95 20.97 10.18
C LYS A 209 3.83 21.98 9.47
N GLY A 210 3.54 23.25 9.66
CA GLY A 210 4.51 24.33 9.45
C GLY A 210 5.69 24.15 10.41
N LYS A 211 6.83 23.70 9.89
CA LYS A 211 8.13 23.94 10.50
C LYS A 211 9.02 24.62 9.47
N THR A 212 9.11 25.93 9.65
CA THR A 212 10.14 26.80 9.10
C THR A 212 11.52 26.22 9.36
N GLY A 213 12.14 25.74 8.31
CA GLY A 213 13.55 25.44 8.24
C GLY A 213 14.03 25.84 6.86
N ALA A 214 14.45 27.09 6.72
CA ALA A 214 15.08 27.60 5.51
C ALA A 214 16.40 26.86 5.30
N LYS A 215 16.40 25.76 4.54
CA LYS A 215 17.62 25.19 3.95
C LYS A 215 18.01 26.09 2.80
N LYS A 216 19.10 26.86 2.97
CA LYS A 216 19.80 27.54 1.88
C LYS A 216 20.07 26.53 0.76
N SER A 217 19.37 26.72 -0.35
CA SER A 217 19.68 26.07 -1.62
C SER A 217 21.08 26.50 -2.03
N GLY A 218 22.03 25.57 -1.99
CA GLY A 218 23.37 25.78 -2.53
C GLY A 218 23.25 26.08 -4.02
N GLY A 219 23.78 27.20 -4.45
CA GLY A 219 23.78 27.66 -5.84
C GLY A 219 24.50 26.66 -6.74
N GLY A 220 23.73 25.79 -7.38
CA GLY A 220 24.19 25.00 -8.53
C GLY A 220 24.47 25.97 -9.69
N LYS A 221 25.68 25.89 -10.27
CA LYS A 221 26.05 26.63 -11.46
C LYS A 221 25.03 26.39 -12.56
N THR A 222 24.21 27.39 -12.83
CA THR A 222 23.29 27.41 -13.97
C THR A 222 24.11 27.40 -15.26
N LYS A 223 24.03 26.32 -16.02
CA LYS A 223 24.59 26.29 -17.38
C LYS A 223 23.69 27.15 -18.25
N THR A 224 24.20 28.29 -18.67
CA THR A 224 23.57 29.15 -19.68
C THR A 224 23.87 28.57 -21.04
N ASP A 225 22.89 28.53 -21.93
CA ASP A 225 23.04 28.10 -23.30
C ASP A 225 23.86 29.15 -24.10
N SER A 226 24.40 28.82 -25.30
CA SER A 226 25.22 29.73 -26.13
C SER A 226 24.56 31.07 -26.41
N ASP A 227 23.24 31.15 -26.31
CA ASP A 227 22.44 32.34 -26.57
C ASP A 227 22.10 33.16 -25.30
N GLY A 228 22.72 32.82 -24.13
CA GLY A 228 22.55 33.54 -22.88
C GLY A 228 21.28 33.21 -22.12
N TYR A 229 20.46 32.27 -22.61
CA TYR A 229 19.26 31.82 -21.90
C TYR A 229 19.59 30.71 -20.90
N MET A 230 19.01 30.79 -19.71
CA MET A 230 19.09 29.70 -18.74
C MET A 230 18.38 28.47 -19.31
N ALA A 231 19.13 27.39 -19.50
CA ALA A 231 18.52 26.11 -19.89
C ALA A 231 17.59 25.63 -18.77
N PHE A 232 16.29 25.85 -18.94
CA PHE A 232 15.28 25.41 -17.99
C PHE A 232 15.16 23.89 -18.07
N LYS A 233 15.63 23.21 -17.02
CA LYS A 233 15.40 21.77 -16.87
C LYS A 233 14.04 21.58 -16.24
N MET A 234 13.09 21.12 -17.02
CA MET A 234 11.78 20.71 -16.52
C MET A 234 11.90 19.34 -15.85
N PRO A 235 11.95 19.24 -14.52
CA PRO A 235 11.95 17.94 -13.87
C PRO A 235 10.54 17.37 -13.92
N TRP A 236 10.44 16.18 -14.47
CA TRP A 236 9.19 15.41 -14.49
C TRP A 236 9.47 13.96 -14.11
N SER A 237 8.49 13.32 -13.54
CA SER A 237 8.49 11.89 -13.30
C SER A 237 7.15 11.29 -13.69
N LEU A 238 7.18 10.14 -14.30
CA LEU A 238 6.00 9.39 -14.69
C LEU A 238 6.17 7.96 -14.22
N THR A 239 5.28 7.52 -13.35
CA THR A 239 5.28 6.18 -12.78
C THR A 239 4.10 5.40 -13.34
N PHE A 240 4.39 4.22 -13.87
CA PHE A 240 3.42 3.23 -14.30
C PHE A 240 3.45 2.07 -13.31
N GLY A 241 2.28 1.65 -12.86
CA GLY A 241 2.09 0.45 -12.06
C GLY A 241 1.14 -0.50 -12.79
N TYR A 242 1.58 -1.71 -13.07
CA TYR A 242 0.73 -2.74 -13.65
C TYR A 242 0.55 -3.86 -12.65
N GLY A 243 -0.69 -4.11 -12.26
CA GLY A 243 -1.08 -5.13 -11.32
C GLY A 243 -1.82 -6.28 -12.00
N VAL A 244 -1.44 -7.51 -11.68
CA VAL A 244 -2.17 -8.72 -12.06
C VAL A 244 -2.54 -9.44 -10.78
N THR A 245 -3.82 -9.72 -10.60
CA THR A 245 -4.31 -10.49 -9.47
C THR A 245 -5.05 -11.72 -9.98
N MET A 246 -4.68 -12.88 -9.48
CA MET A 246 -5.35 -14.14 -9.72
C MET A 246 -6.01 -14.58 -8.42
N ARG A 247 -7.31 -14.82 -8.44
CA ARG A 247 -8.09 -15.26 -7.27
C ARG A 247 -9.06 -16.36 -7.62
N GLU A 248 -9.42 -17.18 -6.65
CA GLU A 248 -10.54 -18.11 -6.79
C GLU A 248 -11.84 -17.36 -7.12
N ASP A 249 -12.58 -17.82 -8.11
CA ASP A 249 -13.92 -17.32 -8.45
C ASP A 249 -14.95 -18.09 -7.62
N THR A 250 -15.23 -17.58 -6.42
CA THR A 250 -16.06 -18.23 -5.41
C THR A 250 -17.56 -18.27 -5.74
N ARG A 251 -17.96 -17.99 -6.99
CA ARG A 251 -19.35 -18.14 -7.41
C ARG A 251 -19.73 -19.61 -7.41
N ARG A 252 -20.86 -19.94 -6.74
CA ARG A 252 -21.33 -21.34 -6.56
C ARG A 252 -21.44 -22.10 -7.88
N GLU A 253 -21.91 -21.45 -8.93
CA GLU A 253 -22.11 -22.03 -10.27
C GLU A 253 -20.82 -22.55 -10.92
N LYS A 254 -19.68 -22.03 -10.46
CA LYS A 254 -18.37 -22.38 -11.01
C LYS A 254 -17.60 -23.40 -10.19
N PHE A 255 -18.16 -23.83 -9.08
CA PHE A 255 -17.50 -24.81 -8.25
C PHE A 255 -17.42 -26.18 -8.95
N ASN A 256 -16.22 -26.74 -8.98
CA ASN A 256 -15.98 -28.05 -9.55
C ASN A 256 -16.00 -29.10 -8.44
N GLU A 257 -17.10 -29.85 -8.34
CA GLU A 257 -17.31 -30.88 -7.33
C GLU A 257 -16.28 -32.01 -7.39
N LYS A 258 -15.79 -32.37 -8.58
CA LYS A 258 -14.81 -33.45 -8.72
C LYS A 258 -13.44 -33.08 -8.14
N SER A 259 -13.03 -31.83 -8.30
CA SER A 259 -11.76 -31.36 -7.79
C SER A 259 -11.89 -30.67 -6.41
N MET A 260 -13.11 -30.39 -5.95
CA MET A 260 -13.43 -29.60 -4.75
C MET A 260 -12.73 -28.24 -4.76
N ARG A 261 -12.77 -27.55 -5.91
CA ARG A 261 -12.08 -26.26 -6.12
C ARG A 261 -12.90 -25.32 -6.98
N TYR A 262 -12.69 -24.03 -6.76
CA TYR A 262 -13.15 -22.98 -7.65
C TYR A 262 -12.14 -22.75 -8.79
N PRO A 263 -12.58 -22.34 -9.98
CA PRO A 263 -11.69 -21.86 -11.03
C PRO A 263 -11.08 -20.51 -10.62
N TYR A 264 -9.99 -20.15 -11.26
CA TYR A 264 -9.34 -18.87 -11.00
C TYR A 264 -9.85 -17.79 -11.95
N LYS A 265 -10.00 -16.59 -11.42
CA LYS A 265 -10.26 -15.38 -12.18
C LYS A 265 -9.01 -14.49 -12.15
N PHE A 266 -8.63 -13.97 -13.30
CA PHE A 266 -7.57 -12.98 -13.43
C PHE A 266 -8.20 -11.60 -13.49
N THR A 267 -7.60 -10.64 -12.79
CA THR A 267 -7.95 -9.22 -12.85
C THR A 267 -6.70 -8.43 -13.13
N GLN A 268 -6.79 -7.42 -13.99
CA GLN A 268 -5.66 -6.61 -14.41
C GLN A 268 -5.98 -5.14 -14.22
N ASN A 269 -5.03 -4.40 -13.67
CA ASN A 269 -5.15 -2.97 -13.48
C ASN A 269 -3.85 -2.27 -13.88
N LEU A 270 -4.00 -1.12 -14.50
CA LEU A 270 -2.90 -0.22 -14.81
C LEU A 270 -3.10 1.06 -14.01
N ASN A 271 -2.11 1.46 -13.26
CA ASN A 271 -2.06 2.73 -12.55
C ASN A 271 -0.98 3.61 -13.18
N MET A 272 -1.27 4.87 -13.31
CA MET A 272 -0.35 5.85 -13.86
C MET A 272 -0.38 7.10 -12.99
N SER A 273 0.77 7.54 -12.54
CA SER A 273 0.90 8.79 -11.80
C SER A 273 2.08 9.58 -12.34
N GLY A 274 1.95 10.89 -12.33
CA GLY A 274 2.99 11.75 -12.84
C GLY A 274 3.06 13.06 -12.07
N ASN A 275 4.25 13.62 -12.04
CA ASN A 275 4.54 14.92 -11.50
C ASN A 275 5.40 15.70 -12.50
N VAL A 276 5.02 16.94 -12.77
CA VAL A 276 5.74 17.83 -13.68
C VAL A 276 5.90 19.19 -13.00
N ARG A 277 7.14 19.62 -12.86
CA ARG A 277 7.44 20.97 -12.39
C ARG A 277 7.76 21.87 -13.60
N ILE A 278 6.81 22.74 -13.95
CA ILE A 278 6.94 23.60 -15.12
C ILE A 278 7.90 24.77 -14.84
N SER A 279 7.91 25.29 -13.62
CA SER A 279 8.84 26.32 -13.14
C SER A 279 9.01 26.19 -11.63
N ASP A 280 9.85 27.00 -11.01
CA ASP A 280 10.12 26.93 -9.57
C ASP A 280 8.88 27.10 -8.70
N GLY A 281 7.84 27.74 -9.20
CA GLY A 281 6.58 27.94 -8.47
C GLY A 281 5.43 27.04 -8.94
N TRP A 282 5.55 26.31 -10.06
CA TRP A 282 4.47 25.51 -10.62
C TRP A 282 4.71 24.01 -10.48
N ASN A 283 3.79 23.32 -9.86
CA ASN A 283 3.78 21.87 -9.75
C ASN A 283 2.45 21.31 -10.24
N ILE A 284 2.52 20.39 -11.19
CA ILE A 284 1.35 19.66 -11.71
C ILE A 284 1.55 18.19 -11.36
N SER A 285 0.57 17.58 -10.74
CA SER A 285 0.52 16.14 -10.53
C SER A 285 -0.78 15.57 -11.09
N PHE A 286 -0.71 14.34 -11.56
CA PHE A 286 -1.88 13.60 -12.00
C PHE A 286 -1.78 12.14 -11.57
N SER A 287 -2.93 11.53 -11.38
CA SER A 287 -3.06 10.10 -11.11
C SER A 287 -4.26 9.57 -11.87
N SER A 288 -4.08 8.44 -12.52
CA SER A 288 -5.13 7.76 -13.29
C SER A 288 -4.91 6.26 -13.20
N GLY A 289 -5.94 5.50 -13.48
CA GLY A 289 -5.83 4.06 -13.61
C GLY A 289 -6.79 3.52 -14.66
N TYR A 290 -6.55 2.31 -15.11
CA TYR A 290 -7.41 1.60 -16.04
C TYR A 290 -7.65 0.18 -15.55
N ASP A 291 -8.91 -0.19 -15.43
CA ASP A 291 -9.36 -1.53 -15.10
C ASP A 291 -9.69 -2.26 -16.40
N PHE A 292 -8.89 -3.28 -16.73
CA PHE A 292 -9.05 -4.05 -17.96
C PHE A 292 -10.26 -4.98 -17.93
N ASP A 293 -10.72 -5.38 -16.74
CA ASP A 293 -11.86 -6.29 -16.61
C ASP A 293 -13.20 -5.57 -16.86
N ASN A 294 -13.30 -4.36 -16.33
CA ASN A 294 -14.48 -3.52 -16.47
C ASN A 294 -14.41 -2.56 -17.65
N HIS A 295 -13.26 -2.48 -18.34
CA HIS A 295 -12.97 -1.53 -19.43
C HIS A 295 -13.29 -0.08 -19.04
N LYS A 296 -12.91 0.30 -17.79
CA LYS A 296 -13.21 1.63 -17.23
C LYS A 296 -11.95 2.28 -16.69
N LEU A 297 -11.92 3.60 -16.82
CA LEU A 297 -10.94 4.39 -16.09
C LEU A 297 -11.27 4.35 -14.60
N SER A 298 -10.26 4.13 -13.80
CA SER A 298 -10.31 4.31 -12.36
C SER A 298 -10.38 5.81 -12.04
N MET A 299 -10.43 6.14 -10.75
CA MET A 299 -10.44 7.53 -10.34
C MET A 299 -9.25 8.29 -10.95
N THR A 300 -9.57 9.26 -11.81
CA THR A 300 -8.58 10.10 -12.47
C THR A 300 -8.59 11.47 -11.83
N THR A 301 -7.46 11.86 -11.28
CA THR A 301 -7.29 13.15 -10.60
C THR A 301 -6.12 13.92 -11.20
N ALA A 302 -6.27 15.22 -11.25
CA ALA A 302 -5.17 16.13 -11.58
C ALA A 302 -5.11 17.24 -10.53
N SER A 303 -3.93 17.62 -10.12
CA SER A 303 -3.73 18.74 -9.22
C SER A 303 -2.68 19.71 -9.76
N LEU A 304 -2.94 20.97 -9.59
CA LEU A 304 -2.10 22.06 -9.95
C LEU A 304 -1.83 22.91 -8.69
N ALA A 305 -0.58 23.06 -8.34
CA ALA A 305 -0.18 23.91 -7.22
C ALA A 305 0.79 25.00 -7.71
N ARG A 306 0.62 26.20 -7.19
CA ARG A 306 1.51 27.32 -7.46
C ARG A 306 1.82 28.08 -6.19
N ASP A 307 3.11 28.25 -5.94
CA ASP A 307 3.61 29.16 -4.94
C ASP A 307 3.85 30.54 -5.57
N LEU A 308 3.17 31.55 -5.02
CA LEU A 308 3.24 32.94 -5.44
C LEU A 308 3.97 33.80 -4.40
N HIS A 309 4.89 33.22 -3.63
CA HIS A 309 5.66 33.84 -2.56
C HIS A 309 4.80 34.24 -1.34
N CYS A 310 3.86 35.14 -1.50
CA CYS A 310 2.95 35.57 -0.43
C CYS A 310 1.62 34.81 -0.44
N PHE A 311 1.30 34.14 -1.52
CA PHE A 311 0.06 33.37 -1.70
C PHE A 311 0.33 31.98 -2.24
N ASN A 312 -0.50 31.03 -1.82
CA ASN A 312 -0.55 29.70 -2.39
C ASN A 312 -1.84 29.50 -3.17
N MET A 313 -1.71 28.98 -4.37
CA MET A 313 -2.83 28.58 -5.21
C MET A 313 -2.78 27.06 -5.40
N SER A 314 -3.87 26.40 -5.15
CA SER A 314 -4.05 24.98 -5.46
C SER A 314 -5.38 24.74 -6.17
N CYS A 315 -5.34 23.89 -7.18
CA CYS A 315 -6.51 23.42 -7.91
C CYS A 315 -6.42 21.90 -8.02
N SER A 316 -7.40 21.19 -7.50
CA SER A 316 -7.53 19.74 -7.67
C SER A 316 -8.79 19.45 -8.45
N VAL A 317 -8.67 18.56 -9.43
CA VAL A 317 -9.77 18.17 -10.31
C VAL A 317 -9.86 16.65 -10.32
N VAL A 318 -11.06 16.13 -10.13
CA VAL A 318 -11.42 14.74 -10.39
C VAL A 318 -12.07 14.71 -11.77
N LEU A 319 -11.58 13.89 -12.69
CA LEU A 319 -12.06 13.79 -14.06
C LEU A 319 -12.93 12.56 -14.29
N ALA A 320 -12.65 11.49 -13.56
CA ALA A 320 -13.40 10.23 -13.60
C ALA A 320 -13.46 9.62 -12.21
N PRO A 321 -14.54 8.91 -11.83
CA PRO A 321 -15.77 8.60 -12.57
C PRO A 321 -16.76 9.75 -12.65
N TYR A 322 -16.59 10.80 -11.89
CA TYR A 322 -17.40 12.02 -11.89
C TYR A 322 -16.49 13.25 -11.92
N THR A 323 -16.96 14.33 -12.50
CA THR A 323 -16.18 15.57 -12.57
C THR A 323 -16.43 16.44 -11.35
N SER A 324 -15.38 16.74 -10.61
CA SER A 324 -15.42 17.70 -9.52
C SER A 324 -14.12 18.51 -9.47
N TYR A 325 -14.19 19.70 -8.91
CA TYR A 325 -13.00 20.51 -8.72
C TYR A 325 -13.02 21.20 -7.35
N ASN A 326 -11.82 21.43 -6.83
CA ASN A 326 -11.59 22.24 -5.64
C ASN A 326 -10.48 23.23 -5.97
N PHE A 327 -10.78 24.51 -5.89
CA PHE A 327 -9.83 25.60 -6.08
C PHE A 327 -9.68 26.34 -4.78
N THR A 328 -8.43 26.53 -4.34
CA THR A 328 -8.08 27.27 -3.12
C THR A 328 -7.00 28.28 -3.45
N PHE A 329 -7.19 29.49 -3.01
CA PHE A 329 -6.22 30.56 -3.05
C PHE A 329 -6.14 31.19 -1.65
N ARG A 330 -4.96 31.23 -1.04
CA ARG A 330 -4.80 31.72 0.33
C ARG A 330 -3.47 32.43 0.54
N CYS A 331 -3.46 33.38 1.49
CA CYS A 331 -2.25 34.04 1.92
C CYS A 331 -1.39 33.10 2.81
N ASN A 332 -0.07 33.20 2.66
CA ASN A 332 0.89 32.39 3.44
C ASN A 332 1.18 32.97 4.83
N ALA A 333 0.77 34.24 5.11
CA ALA A 333 0.96 34.85 6.42
C ALA A 333 0.01 34.20 7.44
N ALA A 334 0.55 33.67 8.53
CA ALA A 334 -0.21 32.91 9.53
C ALA A 334 -1.41 33.71 10.13
N THR A 335 -1.25 35.02 10.28
CA THR A 335 -2.29 35.93 10.81
C THR A 335 -3.38 36.28 9.78
N LEU A 336 -3.11 36.13 8.49
CA LEU A 336 -4.00 36.51 7.39
C LEU A 336 -4.54 35.33 6.58
N THR A 337 -4.17 34.11 6.93
CA THR A 337 -4.52 32.89 6.18
C THR A 337 -6.03 32.74 6.03
N ASP A 338 -6.81 33.04 7.06
CA ASP A 338 -8.27 32.92 7.02
C ASP A 338 -8.95 34.19 6.50
N ALA A 339 -8.32 35.34 6.64
CA ALA A 339 -8.87 36.63 6.18
C ALA A 339 -8.72 36.79 4.64
N LEU A 340 -7.63 36.28 4.08
CA LEU A 340 -7.33 36.33 2.64
C LEU A 340 -7.34 34.94 2.02
N LYS A 341 -8.53 34.36 2.01
CA LYS A 341 -8.78 33.03 1.49
C LYS A 341 -9.93 33.07 0.48
N TYR A 342 -9.73 32.41 -0.64
CA TYR A 342 -10.79 32.14 -1.60
C TYR A 342 -10.84 30.65 -1.90
N ASP A 343 -11.95 30.00 -1.57
CA ASP A 343 -12.21 28.60 -1.82
C ASP A 343 -13.43 28.47 -2.74
N LYS A 344 -13.28 27.70 -3.83
CA LYS A 344 -14.40 27.35 -4.71
C LYS A 344 -14.38 25.85 -4.95
N ARG A 345 -15.51 25.22 -4.68
CA ARG A 345 -15.71 23.78 -4.87
C ARG A 345 -16.89 23.52 -5.76
N SER A 346 -16.78 22.57 -6.68
CA SER A 346 -17.98 21.97 -7.26
C SER A 346 -18.40 20.81 -6.36
N GLY A 347 -19.53 20.95 -5.68
CA GLY A 347 -20.13 19.84 -4.95
C GLY A 347 -20.85 18.93 -5.94
N TYR A 348 -20.56 17.63 -5.94
CA TYR A 348 -21.51 16.63 -6.40
C TYR A 348 -22.52 16.49 -5.26
N SER A 349 -23.58 17.31 -5.28
CA SER A 349 -24.71 17.11 -4.37
C SER A 349 -25.60 16.03 -5.00
N ASN A 350 -25.54 14.81 -4.50
CA ASN A 350 -26.69 13.95 -4.54
C ASN A 350 -27.77 14.65 -3.69
N ALA A 351 -28.54 15.52 -4.29
CA ALA A 351 -29.77 16.01 -3.70
C ALA A 351 -30.69 14.81 -3.58
N VAL A 352 -30.75 14.21 -2.39
CA VAL A 352 -31.80 13.25 -2.05
C VAL A 352 -33.10 14.06 -2.10
N GLN A 353 -33.84 13.94 -3.17
CA GLN A 353 -35.19 14.44 -3.23
C GLN A 353 -36.03 13.55 -2.32
N TRP A 354 -36.38 14.08 -1.15
CA TRP A 354 -37.40 13.50 -0.31
C TRP A 354 -38.78 13.85 -0.95
N TYR A 355 -39.46 12.84 -1.47
CA TYR A 355 -40.87 12.95 -1.88
C TYR A 355 -41.75 12.54 -0.72
#